data_a075348bada00281cd0ba79b825e56ea
#
_entry.id   a075348bada00281cd0ba79b825e56ea
#
_cell.length_a   1.000
_cell.length_b   1.000
_cell.length_c   1.000
_cell.angle_alpha   90.00
_cell.angle_beta   90.00
_cell.angle_gamma   90.00
#
_symmetry.space_group_name_H-M   'P 1'
#
loop_
_entity.id
_entity.type
_entity.pdbx_description
1 polymer ?
#
loop_
_entity_poly.entity_id
_entity_poly.type
_entity_poly.pdbx_seq_one_letter_code
_entity_poly.pdbx_strand_id
1 'polypeptide(L)'
;MHTQNDAATQQYDLRGWRSHFIFDAEKLNALCLHYYEGRPDTVHTDAVDFVHQRPSGWLTTRCVLGSPLPEFPTGNGETITVARRFVSYTSYEFHREQGARYADILEIVAGSRNERRALFQTFRLDQCVGTYQYNDDTIFTLSAGSDFSVGFLGFPERDTDAGLPFKIRFDKLPAGEKIVVLPKTADVTFGKWLMQDIRFYLRRTPDQYSHVMYVANASEGNGSIPASMEDEREQGPATALNALGYCFVHWEDIPDEGFYGRDFEEFSQLLFPVGRAAYYGFEEDYPVSTATLLEPSTGFETPTPDAAVYSSHIDPLVRIVSAGSAGQRLVLNTVNPATPIWQITPPAVGQLVPNGRFCDYIPQDEGGVIYEKNPLTGKDAALRTSMTRDPVDIVRILSGFALLPYFSTMVVLNARPTHYFKLAAVGVKLQLTLVYEKWGEGETVVPPELIEWKVLAGDGNLSNGLFTSGTTNRFSVVQAIHRDEKWMQFAVIIIPMPLLTAAEFVAMRNGG
;
A
#
# COMPACT_ATOMS: atom_id res chain seq x y z
N MET A 1 -43.24 39.33 15.40
CA MET A 1 -42.22 40.36 15.13
C MET A 1 -41.03 39.64 14.56
N HIS A 2 -40.97 39.53 13.25
CA HIS A 2 -39.81 39.02 12.55
C HIS A 2 -38.88 40.22 12.32
N THR A 3 -37.75 40.22 13.01
CA THR A 3 -36.68 41.14 12.65
C THR A 3 -36.05 40.60 11.37
N GLN A 4 -36.38 41.23 10.24
CA GLN A 4 -35.66 41.13 9.00
C GLN A 4 -34.21 41.58 9.28
N ASN A 5 -33.27 40.66 9.19
CA ASN A 5 -31.88 40.98 8.98
C ASN A 5 -31.73 41.32 7.49
N ASP A 6 -31.80 42.62 7.18
CA ASP A 6 -31.36 43.19 5.90
C ASP A 6 -29.84 43.11 5.77
N ALA A 7 -29.28 41.92 5.78
CA ALA A 7 -27.97 41.68 5.22
C ALA A 7 -28.20 41.50 3.70
N ALA A 8 -27.81 42.48 2.92
CA ALA A 8 -27.84 42.40 1.46
C ALA A 8 -27.22 41.07 1.03
N THR A 9 -28.03 40.18 0.54
CA THR A 9 -27.63 38.92 -0.06
C THR A 9 -26.84 39.26 -1.31
N GLN A 10 -25.54 39.31 -1.19
CA GLN A 10 -24.65 39.47 -2.32
C GLN A 10 -24.78 38.21 -3.15
N GLN A 11 -25.20 38.35 -4.39
CA GLN A 11 -25.41 37.22 -5.30
C GLN A 11 -24.11 36.42 -5.43
N TYR A 12 -24.16 35.15 -5.11
CA TYR A 12 -23.02 34.25 -5.25
C TYR A 12 -22.73 34.02 -6.75
N ASP A 13 -21.50 34.29 -7.19
CA ASP A 13 -21.09 34.14 -8.58
C ASP A 13 -20.49 32.73 -8.79
N LEU A 14 -21.18 31.89 -9.55
CA LEU A 14 -20.72 30.56 -9.97
C LEU A 14 -19.61 30.61 -11.04
N ARG A 15 -19.24 31.77 -11.54
CA ARG A 15 -18.13 31.99 -12.50
C ARG A 15 -18.17 31.10 -13.74
N GLY A 16 -19.36 30.82 -14.22
CA GLY A 16 -19.60 29.95 -15.38
C GLY A 16 -19.65 28.46 -15.05
N TRP A 17 -19.51 28.09 -13.79
CA TRP A 17 -19.82 26.74 -13.32
C TRP A 17 -21.30 26.61 -12.96
N ARG A 18 -21.81 25.39 -12.99
CA ARG A 18 -23.21 25.11 -12.68
C ARG A 18 -23.44 24.82 -11.19
N SER A 19 -22.42 24.34 -10.50
CA SER A 19 -22.48 24.13 -9.06
C SER A 19 -21.12 24.24 -8.38
N HIS A 20 -21.14 24.73 -7.15
CA HIS A 20 -19.97 24.78 -6.27
C HIS A 20 -20.30 24.04 -4.97
N PHE A 21 -19.39 23.14 -4.57
CA PHE A 21 -19.39 22.53 -3.25
C PHE A 21 -18.17 23.00 -2.50
N ILE A 22 -18.34 23.51 -1.31
CA ILE A 22 -17.29 24.03 -0.46
C ILE A 22 -17.30 23.23 0.84
N PHE A 23 -16.25 22.50 1.13
CA PHE A 23 -16.12 21.66 2.31
C PHE A 23 -14.98 22.09 3.20
N ASP A 24 -15.16 21.93 4.51
CA ASP A 24 -14.05 21.94 5.47
C ASP A 24 -13.19 20.69 5.25
N ALA A 25 -11.90 20.88 4.94
CA ALA A 25 -11.01 19.80 4.58
C ALA A 25 -10.76 18.79 5.70
N GLU A 26 -10.60 19.27 6.93
CA GLU A 26 -10.33 18.39 8.08
C GLU A 26 -11.55 17.53 8.39
N LYS A 27 -12.73 18.14 8.43
CA LYS A 27 -13.98 17.42 8.66
C LYS A 27 -14.28 16.43 7.54
N LEU A 28 -14.06 16.86 6.28
CA LEU A 28 -14.28 15.99 5.13
C LEU A 28 -13.35 14.78 5.16
N ASN A 29 -12.05 14.99 5.42
CA ASN A 29 -11.09 13.89 5.53
C ASN A 29 -11.46 12.92 6.66
N ALA A 30 -11.84 13.44 7.82
CA ALA A 30 -12.26 12.61 8.96
C ALA A 30 -13.51 11.79 8.62
N LEU A 31 -14.51 12.41 7.98
CA LEU A 31 -15.73 11.76 7.56
C LEU A 31 -15.48 10.68 6.49
N CYS A 32 -14.69 10.98 5.47
CA CYS A 32 -14.32 10.04 4.43
C CYS A 32 -13.58 8.82 4.99
N LEU A 33 -12.63 9.05 5.90
CA LEU A 33 -11.90 7.96 6.56
C LEU A 33 -12.82 7.08 7.38
N HIS A 34 -13.68 7.68 8.21
CA HIS A 34 -14.64 6.96 9.03
C HIS A 34 -15.60 6.10 8.18
N TYR A 35 -16.13 6.69 7.12
CA TYR A 35 -17.03 6.00 6.21
C TYR A 35 -16.35 4.84 5.46
N TYR A 36 -15.10 5.06 5.06
CA TYR A 36 -14.27 4.04 4.42
C TYR A 36 -13.99 2.86 5.36
N GLU A 37 -13.71 3.13 6.63
CA GLU A 37 -13.43 2.09 7.63
C GLU A 37 -14.67 1.26 7.97
N GLY A 38 -15.84 1.85 7.95
CA GLY A 38 -17.13 1.17 8.22
C GLY A 38 -17.64 0.29 7.07
N ARG A 39 -17.08 0.40 5.87
CA ARG A 39 -17.52 -0.37 4.69
C ARG A 39 -16.58 -1.53 4.39
N PRO A 40 -17.10 -2.72 4.02
CA PRO A 40 -16.25 -3.79 3.49
C PRO A 40 -15.67 -3.38 2.13
N ASP A 41 -14.38 -3.65 1.89
CA ASP A 41 -13.65 -3.37 0.64
C ASP A 41 -14.15 -4.18 -0.57
N THR A 42 -15.43 -4.52 -0.60
CA THR A 42 -15.98 -5.48 -1.58
C THR A 42 -16.39 -4.83 -2.88
N VAL A 43 -16.47 -3.50 -2.94
CA VAL A 43 -17.13 -2.81 -4.06
C VAL A 43 -16.18 -2.52 -5.21
N HIS A 44 -14.91 -2.14 -4.93
CA HIS A 44 -13.93 -1.85 -5.97
C HIS A 44 -12.54 -2.34 -5.56
N THR A 45 -12.23 -3.58 -5.90
CA THR A 45 -10.90 -4.16 -5.68
C THR A 45 -10.19 -4.33 -7.00
N ASP A 46 -8.94 -3.84 -7.09
CA ASP A 46 -8.06 -4.07 -8.23
C ASP A 46 -6.95 -5.03 -7.86
N ALA A 47 -6.89 -6.14 -8.58
CA ALA A 47 -5.73 -7.03 -8.51
C ALA A 47 -4.58 -6.42 -9.30
N VAL A 48 -3.45 -6.24 -8.65
CA VAL A 48 -2.23 -5.70 -9.24
C VAL A 48 -1.13 -6.74 -9.14
N ASP A 49 -0.63 -7.16 -10.31
CA ASP A 49 0.50 -8.07 -10.42
C ASP A 49 1.52 -7.46 -11.38
N PHE A 50 2.76 -7.31 -10.96
CA PHE A 50 3.81 -6.76 -11.79
C PHE A 50 5.20 -7.20 -11.36
N VAL A 51 6.13 -7.14 -12.32
CA VAL A 51 7.55 -7.40 -12.12
C VAL A 51 8.33 -6.09 -12.34
N HIS A 52 9.12 -5.71 -11.35
CA HIS A 52 10.03 -4.58 -11.43
C HIS A 52 11.46 -5.09 -11.52
N GLN A 53 12.12 -4.84 -12.66
CA GLN A 53 13.50 -5.25 -12.89
C GLN A 53 14.48 -4.40 -12.08
N ARG A 54 15.49 -5.04 -11.50
CA ARG A 54 16.60 -4.44 -10.76
C ARG A 54 17.93 -4.89 -11.35
N PRO A 55 19.05 -4.20 -11.08
CA PRO A 55 20.36 -4.56 -11.66
C PRO A 55 20.79 -6.01 -11.36
N SER A 56 20.45 -6.54 -10.19
CA SER A 56 20.84 -7.88 -9.74
C SER A 56 19.67 -8.85 -9.56
N GLY A 57 18.51 -8.56 -10.18
CA GLY A 57 17.34 -9.44 -10.03
C GLY A 57 16.05 -8.73 -10.36
N TRP A 58 14.99 -9.02 -9.66
CA TRP A 58 13.67 -8.39 -9.84
C TRP A 58 12.83 -8.47 -8.57
N LEU A 59 11.87 -7.58 -8.49
CA LEU A 59 10.82 -7.57 -7.48
C LEU A 59 9.51 -7.97 -8.15
N THR A 60 8.89 -9.03 -7.67
CA THR A 60 7.53 -9.41 -8.07
C THR A 60 6.57 -8.98 -6.97
N THR A 61 5.57 -8.17 -7.32
CA THR A 61 4.55 -7.71 -6.38
C THR A 61 3.18 -8.20 -6.83
N ARG A 62 2.46 -8.82 -5.93
CA ARG A 62 1.05 -9.19 -6.06
C ARG A 62 0.27 -8.54 -4.95
N CYS A 63 -0.73 -7.75 -5.28
CA CYS A 63 -1.59 -7.15 -4.29
C CYS A 63 -3.01 -6.98 -4.80
N VAL A 64 -3.93 -6.84 -3.87
CA VAL A 64 -5.29 -6.39 -4.13
C VAL A 64 -5.44 -5.07 -3.42
N LEU A 65 -5.75 -4.02 -4.19
CA LEU A 65 -6.01 -2.68 -3.69
C LEU A 65 -7.51 -2.54 -3.46
N GLY A 66 -7.89 -2.02 -2.31
CA GLY A 66 -9.26 -1.67 -1.96
C GLY A 66 -9.73 -0.40 -2.67
N SER A 67 -10.93 0.03 -2.34
CA SER A 67 -11.53 1.26 -2.85
C SER A 67 -10.63 2.48 -2.61
N PRO A 68 -10.62 3.47 -3.50
CA PRO A 68 -9.87 4.69 -3.30
C PRO A 68 -10.52 5.57 -2.22
N LEU A 69 -9.69 6.16 -1.38
CA LEU A 69 -10.04 7.14 -0.35
C LEU A 69 -9.35 8.45 -0.68
N PRO A 70 -10.05 9.52 -1.02
CA PRO A 70 -9.44 10.83 -1.20
C PRO A 70 -9.04 11.44 0.14
N GLU A 71 -7.84 12.01 0.20
CA GLU A 71 -7.34 12.83 1.30
C GLU A 71 -7.00 14.22 0.77
N PHE A 72 -7.71 15.23 1.23
CA PHE A 72 -7.48 16.62 0.83
C PHE A 72 -6.43 17.28 1.73
N PRO A 73 -5.58 18.16 1.18
CA PRO A 73 -4.58 18.85 1.97
C PRO A 73 -5.25 19.84 2.94
N THR A 74 -4.81 19.80 4.20
CA THR A 74 -5.28 20.72 5.26
C THR A 74 -4.36 21.94 5.43
N GLY A 75 -3.34 22.07 4.58
CA GLY A 75 -2.35 23.16 4.59
C GLY A 75 -2.18 23.83 3.22
N ASN A 76 -1.03 24.42 2.99
CA ASN A 76 -0.70 25.15 1.75
C ASN A 76 -0.48 24.24 0.51
N GLY A 77 -0.79 22.96 0.59
CA GLY A 77 -0.62 22.02 -0.50
C GLY A 77 -1.59 22.25 -1.66
N GLU A 78 -1.12 22.01 -2.88
CA GLU A 78 -1.94 22.04 -4.12
C GLU A 78 -2.18 20.62 -4.65
N THR A 79 -2.01 19.62 -3.78
CA THR A 79 -2.08 18.21 -4.15
C THR A 79 -3.19 17.51 -3.41
N ILE A 80 -3.88 16.61 -4.09
CA ILE A 80 -4.76 15.62 -3.48
C ILE A 80 -4.01 14.30 -3.39
N THR A 81 -4.25 13.55 -2.34
CA THR A 81 -3.76 12.18 -2.19
C THR A 81 -4.93 11.22 -2.24
N VAL A 82 -4.81 10.17 -3.03
CA VAL A 82 -5.76 9.06 -3.03
C VAL A 82 -5.09 7.87 -2.37
N ALA A 83 -5.64 7.44 -1.25
CA ALA A 83 -5.18 6.27 -0.52
C ALA A 83 -5.98 5.03 -0.95
N ARG A 84 -5.30 3.90 -1.15
CA ARG A 84 -5.92 2.60 -1.41
C ARG A 84 -5.34 1.55 -0.48
N ARG A 85 -6.17 1.01 0.40
CA ARG A 85 -5.73 -0.01 1.36
C ARG A 85 -5.34 -1.30 0.63
N PHE A 86 -4.27 -1.94 1.08
CA PHE A 86 -3.95 -3.29 0.65
C PHE A 86 -4.90 -4.29 1.33
N VAL A 87 -5.77 -4.89 0.55
CA VAL A 87 -6.61 -6.03 0.98
C VAL A 87 -5.72 -7.26 1.14
N SER A 88 -4.78 -7.43 0.23
CA SER A 88 -3.68 -8.38 0.32
C SER A 88 -2.44 -7.80 -0.34
N TYR A 89 -1.27 -8.15 0.17
CA TYR A 89 0.01 -7.70 -0.38
C TYR A 89 1.05 -8.78 -0.19
N THR A 90 1.75 -9.12 -1.25
CA THR A 90 2.91 -10.00 -1.19
C THR A 90 3.93 -9.54 -2.20
N SER A 91 5.17 -9.42 -1.76
CA SER A 91 6.29 -9.03 -2.60
C SER A 91 7.44 -10.01 -2.39
N TYR A 92 8.04 -10.43 -3.50
CA TYR A 92 9.17 -11.35 -3.53
C TYR A 92 10.32 -10.66 -4.22
N GLU A 93 11.42 -10.42 -3.51
CA GLU A 93 12.65 -9.93 -4.10
C GLU A 93 13.51 -11.11 -4.52
N PHE A 94 13.73 -11.24 -5.82
CA PHE A 94 14.64 -12.21 -6.40
C PHE A 94 16.00 -11.58 -6.64
N HIS A 95 17.05 -12.27 -6.23
CA HIS A 95 18.43 -11.88 -6.46
C HIS A 95 19.14 -12.95 -7.30
N ARG A 96 19.89 -12.50 -8.29
CA ARG A 96 20.74 -13.36 -9.12
C ARG A 96 22.18 -12.93 -8.94
N GLU A 97 22.99 -13.77 -8.33
CA GLU A 97 24.43 -13.53 -8.27
C GLU A 97 25.04 -13.46 -9.67
N GLN A 98 26.11 -12.68 -9.82
CA GLN A 98 26.80 -12.54 -11.10
C GLN A 98 27.28 -13.91 -11.58
N GLY A 99 26.84 -14.32 -12.77
CA GLY A 99 27.16 -15.63 -13.33
C GLY A 99 26.32 -16.80 -12.82
N ALA A 100 25.37 -16.55 -11.88
CA ALA A 100 24.44 -17.58 -11.45
C ALA A 100 23.37 -17.85 -12.52
N ARG A 101 23.00 -19.12 -12.67
CA ARG A 101 22.00 -19.58 -13.65
C ARG A 101 20.57 -19.26 -13.21
N TYR A 102 20.31 -19.30 -11.91
CA TYR A 102 19.02 -19.07 -11.31
C TYR A 102 19.08 -17.90 -10.32
N ALA A 103 17.97 -17.26 -10.11
CA ALA A 103 17.81 -16.29 -9.04
C ALA A 103 17.17 -16.98 -7.83
N ASP A 104 17.52 -16.57 -6.63
CA ASP A 104 16.87 -17.05 -5.40
C ASP A 104 16.12 -15.91 -4.72
N ILE A 105 15.11 -16.24 -3.92
CA ILE A 105 14.40 -15.25 -3.11
C ILE A 105 15.35 -14.72 -2.04
N LEU A 106 15.59 -13.43 -2.08
CA LEU A 106 16.33 -12.70 -1.05
C LEU A 106 15.42 -12.29 0.10
N GLU A 107 14.19 -11.86 -0.23
CA GLU A 107 13.26 -11.29 0.73
C GLU A 107 11.81 -11.61 0.38
N ILE A 108 10.98 -11.80 1.40
CA ILE A 108 9.52 -11.84 1.30
C ILE A 108 8.93 -10.79 2.22
N VAL A 109 8.08 -9.94 1.65
CA VAL A 109 7.18 -9.04 2.39
C VAL A 109 5.76 -9.51 2.15
N ALA A 110 4.98 -9.69 3.20
CA ALA A 110 3.60 -10.15 3.08
C ALA A 110 2.71 -9.50 4.14
N GLY A 111 1.63 -8.90 3.69
CA GLY A 111 0.66 -8.21 4.52
C GLY A 111 -0.79 -8.60 4.23
N SER A 112 -1.70 -8.18 5.09
CA SER A 112 -3.12 -8.46 5.01
C SER A 112 -3.98 -7.22 5.24
N ARG A 113 -5.28 -7.35 4.96
CA ARG A 113 -6.31 -6.30 5.12
C ARG A 113 -6.28 -5.58 6.47
N ASN A 114 -5.99 -6.32 7.54
CA ASN A 114 -6.13 -5.81 8.90
C ASN A 114 -5.01 -4.86 9.34
N GLU A 115 -4.07 -4.52 8.45
CA GLU A 115 -2.88 -3.75 8.79
C GLU A 115 -3.01 -2.24 8.52
N ARG A 116 -4.12 -1.79 7.92
CA ARG A 116 -4.31 -0.40 7.44
C ARG A 116 -3.23 0.10 6.48
N ARG A 117 -2.34 -0.77 6.02
CA ARG A 117 -1.33 -0.43 5.03
C ARG A 117 -2.01 -0.04 3.73
N ALA A 118 -1.56 1.06 3.14
CA ALA A 118 -2.16 1.60 1.93
C ALA A 118 -1.09 2.11 0.95
N LEU A 119 -1.44 2.07 -0.32
CA LEU A 119 -0.76 2.78 -1.37
C LEU A 119 -1.36 4.18 -1.46
N PHE A 120 -0.51 5.19 -1.44
CA PHE A 120 -0.88 6.59 -1.58
C PHE A 120 -0.40 7.09 -2.93
N GLN A 121 -1.32 7.63 -3.70
CA GLN A 121 -1.05 8.29 -4.96
C GLN A 121 -1.34 9.77 -4.80
N THR A 122 -0.33 10.62 -4.97
CA THR A 122 -0.43 12.06 -4.82
C THR A 122 -0.31 12.73 -6.18
N PHE A 123 -1.21 13.64 -6.51
CA PHE A 123 -1.24 14.37 -7.76
C PHE A 123 -1.74 15.80 -7.56
N ARG A 124 -1.42 16.68 -8.50
CA ARG A 124 -1.81 18.09 -8.42
C ARG A 124 -3.30 18.24 -8.71
N LEU A 125 -3.97 19.10 -7.95
CA LEU A 125 -5.39 19.38 -8.10
C LEU A 125 -5.75 19.98 -9.47
N ASP A 126 -4.90 20.88 -9.99
CA ASP A 126 -5.08 21.53 -11.29
C ASP A 126 -5.00 20.56 -12.48
N GLN A 127 -4.47 19.38 -12.27
CA GLN A 127 -4.32 18.33 -13.26
C GLN A 127 -5.36 17.21 -13.14
N CYS A 128 -6.29 17.33 -12.19
CA CYS A 128 -7.32 16.34 -11.93
C CYS A 128 -8.63 16.76 -12.59
N VAL A 129 -9.08 16.00 -13.57
CA VAL A 129 -10.37 16.18 -14.23
C VAL A 129 -11.22 14.95 -13.97
N GLY A 130 -12.37 15.17 -13.35
CA GLY A 130 -13.35 14.12 -13.09
C GLY A 130 -14.51 14.18 -14.06
N THR A 131 -15.09 13.03 -14.35
CA THR A 131 -16.35 12.86 -15.08
C THR A 131 -17.21 11.85 -14.35
N TYR A 132 -18.50 12.11 -14.28
CA TYR A 132 -19.47 11.16 -13.80
C TYR A 132 -19.95 10.29 -14.96
N GLN A 133 -19.91 8.97 -14.81
CA GLN A 133 -20.42 8.05 -15.81
C GLN A 133 -21.78 7.47 -15.41
N TYR A 134 -22.59 7.16 -16.42
CA TYR A 134 -23.96 6.64 -16.25
C TYR A 134 -24.05 5.34 -15.42
N ASN A 135 -22.93 4.65 -15.24
CA ASN A 135 -22.84 3.42 -14.42
C ASN A 135 -22.58 3.71 -12.93
N ASP A 136 -22.83 4.93 -12.50
CA ASP A 136 -22.74 5.35 -11.09
C ASP A 136 -21.33 5.56 -10.52
N ASP A 137 -20.30 5.58 -11.35
CA ASP A 137 -18.92 5.84 -10.91
C ASP A 137 -18.46 7.24 -11.30
N THR A 138 -17.73 7.91 -10.40
CA THR A 138 -16.99 9.11 -10.72
C THR A 138 -15.56 8.75 -11.07
N ILE A 139 -15.18 9.02 -12.31
CA ILE A 139 -13.85 8.71 -12.85
C ILE A 139 -13.03 9.96 -12.92
N PHE A 140 -11.86 9.96 -12.29
CA PHE A 140 -10.84 10.99 -12.44
C PHE A 140 -9.73 10.51 -13.38
N THR A 141 -9.52 11.25 -14.45
CA THR A 141 -8.38 11.07 -15.34
C THR A 141 -7.19 11.80 -14.75
N LEU A 142 -6.11 11.07 -14.51
CA LEU A 142 -4.88 11.61 -13.93
C LEU A 142 -3.87 11.90 -15.03
N SER A 143 -3.24 13.07 -14.95
CA SER A 143 -2.12 13.39 -15.84
C SER A 143 -0.83 12.73 -15.36
N ALA A 144 0.21 12.75 -16.20
CA ALA A 144 1.55 12.34 -15.83
C ALA A 144 2.08 13.19 -14.65
N GLY A 145 2.80 12.57 -13.71
CA GLY A 145 3.41 13.28 -12.58
C GLY A 145 2.88 12.91 -11.20
N SER A 146 2.02 11.89 -11.10
CA SER A 146 1.63 11.35 -9.79
C SER A 146 2.82 10.74 -9.07
N ASP A 147 2.95 11.02 -7.78
CA ASP A 147 3.91 10.37 -6.89
C ASP A 147 3.22 9.28 -6.08
N PHE A 148 3.99 8.21 -5.80
CA PHE A 148 3.49 7.07 -5.06
C PHE A 148 4.31 6.87 -3.80
N SER A 149 3.64 6.49 -2.73
CA SER A 149 4.26 6.08 -1.48
C SER A 149 3.43 4.99 -0.81
N VAL A 150 4.04 4.27 0.12
CA VAL A 150 3.35 3.28 0.95
C VAL A 150 3.38 3.77 2.39
N GLY A 151 2.28 3.63 3.11
CA GLY A 151 2.17 4.06 4.49
C GLY A 151 0.95 3.44 5.16
N PHE A 152 0.44 4.09 6.18
CA PHE A 152 -0.74 3.64 6.92
C PHE A 152 -1.82 4.71 6.91
N LEU A 153 -3.07 4.30 6.72
CA LEU A 153 -4.22 5.20 6.80
C LEU A 153 -4.28 5.86 8.17
N GLY A 154 -4.44 7.19 8.18
CA GLY A 154 -4.48 8.00 9.40
C GLY A 154 -3.11 8.36 10.01
N PHE A 155 -2.00 8.01 9.34
CA PHE A 155 -0.65 8.35 9.79
C PHE A 155 0.10 9.14 8.72
N PRO A 156 0.92 10.15 9.11
CA PRO A 156 1.60 11.03 8.14
C PRO A 156 2.83 10.40 7.47
N GLU A 157 3.41 9.37 8.09
CA GLU A 157 4.65 8.77 7.57
C GLU A 157 4.39 7.98 6.30
N ARG A 158 5.15 8.28 5.27
CA ARG A 158 5.08 7.67 3.94
C ARG A 158 6.47 7.18 3.49
N ASP A 159 6.52 5.99 2.93
CA ASP A 159 7.71 5.40 2.31
C ASP A 159 7.61 5.54 0.80
N THR A 160 8.41 6.45 0.23
CA THR A 160 8.44 6.71 -1.22
C THR A 160 9.19 5.61 -1.98
N ASP A 161 10.18 4.97 -1.36
CA ASP A 161 10.93 3.89 -2.00
C ASP A 161 10.05 2.66 -2.21
N ALA A 162 9.20 2.34 -1.23
CA ALA A 162 8.20 1.30 -1.36
C ALA A 162 7.11 1.64 -2.40
N GLY A 163 6.86 2.94 -2.66
CA GLY A 163 5.95 3.42 -3.69
C GLY A 163 6.51 3.40 -5.12
N LEU A 164 7.83 3.45 -5.27
CA LEU A 164 8.50 3.59 -6.56
C LEU A 164 8.13 2.51 -7.60
N PRO A 165 8.03 1.21 -7.28
CA PRO A 165 7.61 0.19 -8.23
C PRO A 165 6.20 0.43 -8.80
N PHE A 166 5.28 0.95 -7.97
CA PHE A 166 3.92 1.30 -8.40
C PHE A 166 3.94 2.51 -9.34
N LYS A 167 4.76 3.52 -9.05
CA LYS A 167 4.97 4.67 -9.94
C LYS A 167 5.47 4.24 -11.32
N ILE A 168 6.50 3.42 -11.37
CA ILE A 168 7.08 2.92 -12.63
C ILE A 168 6.04 2.15 -13.45
N ARG A 169 5.19 1.34 -12.78
CA ARG A 169 4.09 0.65 -13.46
C ARG A 169 3.06 1.64 -13.99
N PHE A 170 2.61 2.58 -13.16
CA PHE A 170 1.62 3.60 -13.53
C PHE A 170 2.08 4.45 -14.72
N ASP A 171 3.34 4.88 -14.72
CA ASP A 171 3.91 5.70 -15.79
C ASP A 171 3.89 4.98 -17.15
N LYS A 172 3.92 3.63 -17.15
CA LYS A 172 3.84 2.78 -18.35
C LYS A 172 2.41 2.52 -18.85
N LEU A 173 1.39 2.83 -18.05
CA LEU A 173 0.01 2.64 -18.48
C LEU A 173 -0.34 3.59 -19.62
N PRO A 174 -1.21 3.17 -20.56
CA PRO A 174 -1.84 4.07 -21.53
C PRO A 174 -2.57 5.21 -20.84
N ALA A 175 -2.70 6.34 -21.50
CA ALA A 175 -3.37 7.52 -20.92
C ALA A 175 -4.79 7.21 -20.43
N GLY A 176 -5.56 6.41 -21.17
CA GLY A 176 -6.94 6.03 -20.81
C GLY A 176 -7.04 5.07 -19.59
N GLU A 177 -5.92 4.48 -19.16
CA GLU A 177 -5.87 3.61 -17.98
C GLU A 177 -5.31 4.33 -16.76
N LYS A 178 -4.86 5.59 -16.89
CA LYS A 178 -4.40 6.45 -15.80
C LYS A 178 -5.58 7.12 -15.12
N ILE A 179 -6.46 6.34 -14.53
CA ILE A 179 -7.69 6.79 -13.91
C ILE A 179 -7.77 6.36 -12.45
N VAL A 180 -8.48 7.14 -11.65
CA VAL A 180 -8.96 6.76 -10.32
C VAL A 180 -10.49 6.77 -10.36
N VAL A 181 -11.07 5.65 -9.99
CA VAL A 181 -12.52 5.53 -9.86
C VAL A 181 -12.89 5.75 -8.40
N LEU A 182 -13.62 6.81 -8.09
CA LEU A 182 -14.20 7.02 -6.77
C LEU A 182 -15.54 6.30 -6.70
N PRO A 183 -15.70 5.35 -5.78
CA PRO A 183 -16.94 4.62 -5.64
C PRO A 183 -18.04 5.57 -5.18
N LYS A 184 -19.23 5.30 -5.64
CA LYS A 184 -20.46 5.95 -5.19
C LYS A 184 -20.64 5.81 -3.67
N THR A 185 -20.93 6.89 -3.00
CA THR A 185 -21.11 6.91 -1.55
C THR A 185 -22.52 6.59 -1.10
N ALA A 186 -23.53 6.69 -2.00
CA ALA A 186 -24.92 6.38 -1.75
C ALA A 186 -25.57 5.67 -2.95
N ASP A 187 -26.62 4.88 -2.70
CA ASP A 187 -27.47 4.26 -3.74
C ASP A 187 -28.43 5.28 -4.36
N VAL A 188 -27.87 6.32 -4.96
CA VAL A 188 -28.65 7.38 -5.57
C VAL A 188 -28.61 7.23 -7.09
N THR A 189 -29.75 7.04 -7.70
CA THR A 189 -29.91 6.96 -9.15
C THR A 189 -30.25 8.34 -9.70
N PHE A 190 -29.23 9.09 -10.11
CA PHE A 190 -29.45 10.37 -10.82
C PHE A 190 -29.55 10.13 -12.33
N GLY A 191 -30.72 9.88 -12.82
CA GLY A 191 -30.98 9.70 -14.26
C GLY A 191 -30.83 10.97 -15.11
N LYS A 192 -30.60 12.13 -14.52
CA LYS A 192 -30.62 13.43 -15.23
C LYS A 192 -29.35 14.27 -15.14
N TRP A 193 -28.42 13.95 -14.22
CA TRP A 193 -27.24 14.79 -13.99
C TRP A 193 -25.98 14.13 -14.55
N LEU A 194 -25.65 14.41 -15.78
CA LEU A 194 -24.38 14.01 -16.39
C LEU A 194 -23.33 15.09 -16.08
N MET A 195 -22.58 14.93 -15.04
CA MET A 195 -21.46 15.81 -14.73
C MET A 195 -20.27 15.43 -15.59
N GLN A 196 -19.90 16.26 -16.53
CA GLN A 196 -18.80 15.97 -17.47
C GLN A 196 -17.48 16.61 -17.09
N ASP A 197 -17.47 17.62 -16.26
CA ASP A 197 -16.24 18.28 -15.82
C ASP A 197 -16.31 18.54 -14.31
N ILE A 198 -15.59 17.73 -13.53
CA ILE A 198 -15.45 17.88 -12.09
C ILE A 198 -14.04 18.35 -11.81
N ARG A 199 -13.88 19.46 -11.13
CA ARG A 199 -12.60 20.04 -10.76
C ARG A 199 -12.52 20.27 -9.27
N PHE A 200 -11.32 20.06 -8.71
CA PHE A 200 -11.00 20.36 -7.32
C PHE A 200 -10.14 21.61 -7.23
N TYR A 201 -10.51 22.50 -6.36
CA TYR A 201 -9.77 23.71 -6.06
C TYR A 201 -9.62 23.90 -4.56
N LEU A 202 -8.53 24.51 -4.15
CA LEU A 202 -8.30 24.92 -2.77
C LEU A 202 -8.75 26.35 -2.59
N ARG A 203 -9.70 26.55 -1.67
CA ARG A 203 -10.03 27.87 -1.14
C ARG A 203 -9.34 28.06 0.19
N ARG A 204 -8.63 29.18 0.31
CA ARG A 204 -7.96 29.56 1.55
C ARG A 204 -8.67 30.77 2.14
N THR A 205 -9.16 30.64 3.36
CA THR A 205 -9.59 31.77 4.16
C THR A 205 -8.47 32.17 5.12
N PRO A 206 -8.40 33.43 5.61
CA PRO A 206 -7.35 33.86 6.54
C PRO A 206 -7.24 32.98 7.81
N ASP A 207 -8.35 32.38 8.23
CA ASP A 207 -8.47 31.63 9.48
C ASP A 207 -8.70 30.11 9.29
N GLN A 208 -9.10 29.67 8.11
CA GLN A 208 -9.42 28.28 7.82
C GLN A 208 -9.11 27.92 6.36
N TYR A 209 -8.65 26.69 6.14
CA TYR A 209 -8.48 26.14 4.80
C TYR A 209 -9.73 25.34 4.44
N SER A 210 -10.36 25.70 3.34
CA SER A 210 -11.51 24.97 2.81
C SER A 210 -11.19 24.49 1.40
N HIS A 211 -11.76 23.38 1.01
CA HIS A 211 -11.64 22.86 -0.35
C HIS A 211 -12.89 23.24 -1.12
N VAL A 212 -12.70 23.67 -2.34
CA VAL A 212 -13.80 23.98 -3.24
C VAL A 212 -13.79 22.95 -4.35
N MET A 213 -14.91 22.24 -4.49
CA MET A 213 -15.15 21.38 -5.61
C MET A 213 -16.11 22.09 -6.57
N TYR A 214 -15.70 22.24 -7.82
CA TYR A 214 -16.55 22.80 -8.86
C TYR A 214 -17.09 21.68 -9.73
N VAL A 215 -18.39 21.67 -9.94
CA VAL A 215 -19.04 20.69 -10.78
C VAL A 215 -19.73 21.42 -11.93
N ALA A 216 -19.27 21.17 -13.15
CA ALA A 216 -19.87 21.73 -14.35
C ALA A 216 -20.75 20.72 -15.06
N ASN A 217 -21.90 21.16 -15.58
CA ASN A 217 -22.73 20.30 -16.40
C ASN A 217 -22.24 20.27 -17.87
N ALA A 218 -22.64 19.22 -18.60
CA ALA A 218 -22.06 18.74 -19.85
C ALA A 218 -21.95 19.69 -21.01
N SER A 219 -22.78 20.71 -21.11
CA SER A 219 -22.98 21.28 -22.43
C SER A 219 -22.27 22.62 -22.70
N GLU A 220 -21.87 23.41 -21.72
CA GLU A 220 -21.37 24.76 -22.00
C GLU A 220 -20.48 25.39 -20.91
N GLY A 221 -19.83 24.63 -20.07
CA GLY A 221 -19.10 25.18 -18.94
C GLY A 221 -17.64 25.53 -19.23
N ASN A 222 -17.37 26.72 -19.68
CA ASN A 222 -16.04 27.32 -19.59
C ASN A 222 -15.89 28.06 -18.24
N GLY A 223 -16.10 27.36 -17.14
CA GLY A 223 -15.94 27.94 -15.82
C GLY A 223 -14.50 28.45 -15.62
N SER A 224 -14.36 29.70 -15.19
CA SER A 224 -13.05 30.28 -14.89
C SER A 224 -12.62 29.89 -13.48
N ILE A 225 -11.35 29.56 -13.35
CA ILE A 225 -10.72 29.39 -12.02
C ILE A 225 -10.49 30.79 -11.45
N PRO A 226 -10.89 31.09 -10.20
CA PRO A 226 -10.55 32.34 -9.57
C PRO A 226 -9.02 32.52 -9.50
N ALA A 227 -8.51 33.66 -9.97
CA ALA A 227 -7.07 33.94 -9.95
C ALA A 227 -6.52 34.11 -8.51
N SER A 228 -7.36 34.55 -7.58
CA SER A 228 -7.12 34.52 -6.14
C SER A 228 -8.44 34.31 -5.41
N MET A 229 -8.42 33.52 -4.36
CA MET A 229 -9.62 33.24 -3.56
C MET A 229 -9.77 34.24 -2.38
N GLU A 230 -8.99 35.32 -2.38
CA GLU A 230 -9.04 36.38 -1.37
C GLU A 230 -10.28 37.28 -1.51
N ASP A 231 -10.91 37.33 -2.68
CA ASP A 231 -12.04 38.22 -2.95
C ASP A 231 -13.42 37.62 -2.57
N GLU A 232 -13.48 36.35 -2.26
CA GLU A 232 -14.73 35.74 -1.82
C GLU A 232 -14.80 35.74 -0.29
N ARG A 233 -14.99 36.93 0.28
CA ARG A 233 -15.40 37.04 1.68
C ARG A 233 -16.78 36.41 1.84
N GLU A 234 -16.76 35.32 2.56
CA GLU A 234 -17.84 34.68 3.28
C GLU A 234 -19.24 35.28 3.11
N GLN A 235 -20.02 34.63 2.33
CA GLN A 235 -21.46 34.72 2.45
C GLN A 235 -22.05 33.31 2.53
N GLY A 236 -21.50 32.51 3.45
CA GLY A 236 -22.20 31.33 3.91
C GLY A 236 -23.20 31.76 5.01
N PRO A 237 -24.37 31.14 5.12
CA PRO A 237 -25.24 31.35 6.27
C PRO A 237 -24.45 31.07 7.54
N ALA A 238 -24.69 31.88 8.57
CA ALA A 238 -24.01 31.85 9.85
C ALA A 238 -23.74 30.40 10.30
N THR A 239 -22.52 30.12 10.60
CA THR A 239 -21.95 28.82 11.00
C THR A 239 -22.91 27.96 11.83
N ALA A 240 -23.57 27.02 11.19
CA ALA A 240 -24.22 25.94 11.93
C ALA A 240 -23.13 25.12 12.62
N LEU A 241 -23.29 24.83 13.88
CA LEU A 241 -22.31 24.14 14.73
C LEU A 241 -21.79 22.80 14.15
N ASN A 242 -22.52 22.21 13.19
CA ASN A 242 -22.21 20.93 12.55
C ASN A 242 -22.13 21.04 11.01
N ALA A 243 -21.82 22.22 10.47
CA ALA A 243 -21.67 22.36 9.03
C ALA A 243 -20.40 21.64 8.57
N LEU A 244 -20.57 20.70 7.63
CA LEU A 244 -19.48 20.08 6.87
C LEU A 244 -19.03 20.98 5.73
N GLY A 245 -19.99 21.72 5.13
CA GLY A 245 -19.76 22.58 4.01
C GLY A 245 -21.03 23.22 3.47
N TYR A 246 -20.92 23.81 2.29
CA TYR A 246 -21.98 24.54 1.60
C TYR A 246 -22.06 24.07 0.14
N CYS A 247 -23.26 24.14 -0.42
CA CYS A 247 -23.51 23.87 -1.83
C CYS A 247 -24.21 25.07 -2.47
N PHE A 248 -23.79 25.44 -3.67
CA PHE A 248 -24.41 26.49 -4.51
C PHE A 248 -24.69 25.86 -5.88
N VAL A 249 -25.94 25.92 -6.33
CA VAL A 249 -26.37 25.29 -7.58
C VAL A 249 -27.18 26.29 -8.41
N HIS A 250 -26.94 26.34 -9.72
CA HIS A 250 -27.68 27.18 -10.64
C HIS A 250 -29.13 26.67 -10.74
N TRP A 251 -30.11 27.58 -10.69
CA TRP A 251 -31.53 27.22 -10.62
C TRP A 251 -32.02 26.39 -11.82
N GLU A 252 -31.47 26.62 -13.02
CA GLU A 252 -31.85 25.86 -14.23
C GLU A 252 -31.48 24.39 -14.14
N ASP A 253 -30.58 24.03 -13.23
CA ASP A 253 -30.19 22.64 -12.99
C ASP A 253 -31.05 21.94 -11.93
N ILE A 254 -32.00 22.72 -11.37
CA ILE A 254 -32.96 22.23 -10.39
C ILE A 254 -34.19 21.72 -11.14
N PRO A 255 -34.65 20.46 -10.94
CA PRO A 255 -35.84 19.95 -11.61
C PRO A 255 -37.11 20.76 -11.26
N ASP A 256 -37.96 21.01 -12.26
CA ASP A 256 -39.18 21.85 -12.16
C ASP A 256 -40.22 21.42 -11.10
N GLU A 257 -40.10 20.25 -10.51
CA GLU A 257 -41.06 19.70 -9.57
C GLU A 257 -40.58 19.78 -8.11
N GLY A 258 -40.28 20.99 -7.64
CA GLY A 258 -40.09 21.26 -6.22
C GLY A 258 -38.78 20.67 -5.68
N PHE A 259 -37.72 21.41 -5.81
CA PHE A 259 -36.41 21.11 -5.25
C PHE A 259 -36.47 21.19 -3.71
N TYR A 260 -36.53 20.07 -3.08
CA TYR A 260 -36.52 19.95 -1.62
C TYR A 260 -35.13 19.53 -1.17
N GLY A 261 -34.75 19.85 0.07
CA GLY A 261 -33.44 19.57 0.65
C GLY A 261 -32.86 18.16 0.38
N ARG A 262 -33.72 17.20 0.05
CA ARG A 262 -33.34 15.85 -0.34
C ARG A 262 -32.49 15.78 -1.63
N ASP A 263 -32.76 16.63 -2.62
CA ASP A 263 -32.04 16.60 -3.89
C ASP A 263 -30.62 17.16 -3.72
N PHE A 264 -30.43 18.15 -2.82
CA PHE A 264 -29.10 18.61 -2.44
C PHE A 264 -28.30 17.53 -1.68
N GLU A 265 -28.98 16.78 -0.80
CA GLU A 265 -28.35 15.65 -0.11
C GLU A 265 -27.87 14.61 -1.10
N GLU A 266 -28.74 14.20 -2.00
CA GLU A 266 -28.44 13.20 -3.01
C GLU A 266 -27.29 13.66 -3.93
N PHE A 267 -27.31 14.92 -4.38
CA PHE A 267 -26.29 15.49 -5.23
C PHE A 267 -24.93 15.61 -4.51
N SER A 268 -24.92 16.04 -3.26
CA SER A 268 -23.69 16.14 -2.47
C SER A 268 -23.10 14.78 -2.12
N GLN A 269 -23.94 13.74 -2.02
CA GLN A 269 -23.52 12.37 -1.74
C GLN A 269 -22.88 11.65 -2.93
N LEU A 270 -22.90 12.21 -4.13
CA LEU A 270 -22.26 11.60 -5.30
C LEU A 270 -20.75 11.36 -5.10
N LEU A 271 -20.10 12.27 -4.39
CA LEU A 271 -18.65 12.19 -4.17
C LEU A 271 -18.27 11.95 -2.71
N PHE A 272 -19.09 12.45 -1.78
CA PHE A 272 -18.75 12.44 -0.36
C PHE A 272 -19.94 12.01 0.50
N PRO A 273 -19.69 11.31 1.61
CA PRO A 273 -20.72 10.88 2.54
C PRO A 273 -21.25 12.08 3.33
N VAL A 274 -22.35 12.68 2.89
CA VAL A 274 -23.02 13.82 3.55
C VAL A 274 -24.31 13.34 4.24
N GLY A 275 -24.64 13.84 5.43
CA GLY A 275 -25.77 13.36 6.20
C GLY A 275 -27.09 13.95 5.76
N ARG A 276 -27.17 15.24 5.66
CA ARG A 276 -28.35 15.97 5.18
C ARG A 276 -28.01 17.40 4.78
N ALA A 277 -28.85 17.98 3.91
CA ALA A 277 -28.83 19.40 3.62
C ALA A 277 -29.82 20.13 4.53
N ALA A 278 -29.36 21.13 5.25
CA ALA A 278 -30.26 22.12 5.86
C ALA A 278 -30.46 23.22 4.83
N TYR A 279 -31.70 23.36 4.36
CA TYR A 279 -32.03 24.31 3.31
C TYR A 279 -32.13 25.74 3.85
N TYR A 280 -31.54 26.70 3.12
CA TYR A 280 -31.65 28.13 3.38
C TYR A 280 -31.83 28.89 2.07
N GLY A 281 -33.07 29.15 1.70
CA GLY A 281 -33.43 30.17 0.73
C GLY A 281 -33.35 29.77 -0.73
N PHE A 282 -34.53 29.70 -1.31
CA PHE A 282 -34.81 29.94 -2.70
C PHE A 282 -35.47 31.33 -2.76
N GLU A 283 -34.84 32.28 -3.41
CA GLU A 283 -35.49 33.55 -3.78
C GLU A 283 -35.68 33.52 -5.28
N GLU A 284 -36.95 33.73 -5.73
CA GLU A 284 -37.34 33.67 -7.16
C GLU A 284 -36.53 34.62 -8.07
N ASP A 285 -35.88 35.62 -7.50
CA ASP A 285 -35.07 36.63 -8.23
C ASP A 285 -33.60 36.29 -8.34
N TYR A 286 -33.10 35.16 -7.75
CA TYR A 286 -31.68 34.81 -7.79
C TYR A 286 -31.44 33.51 -8.55
N PRO A 287 -30.47 33.53 -9.47
CA PRO A 287 -30.18 32.35 -10.31
C PRO A 287 -29.46 31.20 -9.56
N VAL A 288 -29.13 31.37 -8.28
CA VAL A 288 -28.36 30.39 -7.50
C VAL A 288 -29.08 30.03 -6.22
N SER A 289 -29.32 28.75 -6.03
CA SER A 289 -29.85 28.19 -4.79
C SER A 289 -28.71 27.71 -3.89
N THR A 290 -28.86 27.85 -2.57
CA THR A 290 -27.83 27.53 -1.59
C THR A 290 -28.34 26.53 -0.54
N ALA A 291 -27.45 25.63 -0.09
CA ALA A 291 -27.71 24.74 1.02
C ALA A 291 -26.51 24.60 1.95
N THR A 292 -26.77 24.44 3.25
CA THR A 292 -25.76 24.02 4.21
C THR A 292 -25.75 22.50 4.28
N LEU A 293 -24.59 21.91 4.10
CA LEU A 293 -24.36 20.48 4.17
C LEU A 293 -23.91 20.12 5.60
N LEU A 294 -24.61 19.20 6.25
CA LEU A 294 -24.34 18.79 7.61
C LEU A 294 -23.67 17.41 7.67
N GLU A 295 -22.90 17.19 8.71
CA GLU A 295 -22.41 15.85 9.04
C GLU A 295 -23.61 14.90 9.23
N PRO A 296 -23.47 13.60 8.90
CA PRO A 296 -24.53 12.63 9.12
C PRO A 296 -24.99 12.60 10.58
N SER A 297 -26.31 12.63 10.80
CA SER A 297 -26.94 12.79 12.14
C SER A 297 -26.91 11.54 13.02
N THR A 298 -26.51 10.40 12.50
CA THR A 298 -26.27 9.22 13.31
C THR A 298 -24.99 9.45 14.06
N GLY A 299 -25.07 9.53 15.38
CA GLY A 299 -23.89 9.63 16.23
C GLY A 299 -22.84 8.66 15.73
N PHE A 300 -21.87 9.21 15.05
CA PHE A 300 -20.65 8.49 14.73
C PHE A 300 -19.99 8.26 16.08
N GLU A 301 -20.42 7.20 16.79
CA GLU A 301 -19.46 6.52 17.60
C GLU A 301 -18.36 6.20 16.61
N THR A 302 -17.25 6.99 16.70
CA THR A 302 -16.00 6.53 16.09
C THR A 302 -15.96 5.07 16.45
N PRO A 303 -16.03 4.13 15.47
CA PRO A 303 -15.82 2.75 15.83
C PRO A 303 -14.48 2.81 16.55
N THR A 304 -14.51 2.64 17.86
CA THR A 304 -13.27 2.38 18.60
C THR A 304 -12.70 1.24 17.81
N PRO A 305 -11.58 1.46 17.08
CA PRO A 305 -11.06 0.43 16.22
C PRO A 305 -10.97 -0.78 17.11
N ASP A 306 -11.76 -1.81 16.79
CA ASP A 306 -11.77 -3.02 17.60
C ASP A 306 -10.31 -3.44 17.61
N ALA A 307 -9.59 -3.10 18.68
CA ALA A 307 -8.14 -3.28 18.78
C ALA A 307 -7.77 -4.76 18.56
N ALA A 308 -8.76 -5.62 18.66
CA ALA A 308 -8.70 -7.06 18.35
C ALA A 308 -8.67 -7.39 16.85
N VAL A 309 -9.04 -6.47 15.96
CA VAL A 309 -9.20 -6.75 14.52
C VAL A 309 -7.94 -6.40 13.72
N TYR A 310 -7.04 -5.58 14.24
CA TYR A 310 -5.83 -5.19 13.51
C TYR A 310 -4.70 -6.19 13.76
N SER A 311 -4.34 -6.95 12.73
CA SER A 311 -3.13 -7.75 12.75
C SER A 311 -1.94 -6.83 12.50
N SER A 312 -0.93 -6.92 13.36
CA SER A 312 0.36 -6.30 13.11
C SER A 312 1.33 -7.35 12.56
N HIS A 313 2.36 -6.93 11.82
CA HIS A 313 3.41 -7.80 11.35
C HIS A 313 4.73 -7.04 11.21
N ILE A 314 5.83 -7.74 11.05
CA ILE A 314 7.14 -7.16 10.81
C ILE A 314 7.51 -7.39 9.34
N ASP A 315 7.91 -6.33 8.65
CA ASP A 315 8.55 -6.41 7.33
C ASP A 315 10.08 -6.33 7.47
N PRO A 316 10.81 -7.14 6.70
CA PRO A 316 10.33 -8.27 5.92
C PRO A 316 9.89 -9.45 6.78
N LEU A 317 9.06 -10.32 6.21
CA LEU A 317 8.66 -11.59 6.83
C LEU A 317 9.88 -12.51 6.98
N VAL A 318 10.72 -12.58 5.96
CA VAL A 318 11.98 -13.32 5.93
C VAL A 318 12.97 -12.65 4.95
N ARG A 319 14.26 -12.63 5.30
CA ARG A 319 15.33 -12.10 4.45
C ARG A 319 16.64 -12.88 4.64
N ILE A 320 17.37 -13.10 3.53
CA ILE A 320 18.74 -13.60 3.55
C ILE A 320 19.70 -12.42 3.71
N VAL A 321 20.64 -12.54 4.62
CA VAL A 321 21.69 -11.54 4.89
C VAL A 321 23.03 -12.24 5.07
N SER A 322 24.11 -11.60 4.66
CA SER A 322 25.45 -12.13 4.94
C SER A 322 25.94 -11.65 6.31
N ALA A 323 26.66 -12.48 7.02
CA ALA A 323 27.39 -12.08 8.22
C ALA A 323 28.31 -10.88 7.89
N GLY A 324 28.42 -9.92 8.82
CA GLY A 324 29.18 -8.70 8.64
C GLY A 324 28.62 -7.70 7.61
N SER A 325 27.45 -7.95 7.02
CA SER A 325 26.81 -6.98 6.12
C SER A 325 26.24 -5.78 6.89
N ALA A 326 25.94 -4.70 6.15
CA ALA A 326 25.29 -3.52 6.71
C ALA A 326 23.95 -3.86 7.38
N GLY A 327 23.53 -3.02 8.33
CA GLY A 327 22.26 -3.17 9.05
C GLY A 327 21.07 -3.27 8.10
N GLN A 328 20.15 -4.16 8.45
CA GLN A 328 18.93 -4.42 7.68
C GLN A 328 17.74 -3.83 8.41
N ARG A 329 17.00 -2.95 7.73
CA ARG A 329 15.84 -2.29 8.33
C ARG A 329 14.65 -3.24 8.43
N LEU A 330 14.06 -3.25 9.62
CA LEU A 330 12.81 -3.89 9.96
C LEU A 330 11.76 -2.83 10.26
N VAL A 331 10.53 -3.10 9.88
CA VAL A 331 9.40 -2.20 10.13
C VAL A 331 8.27 -2.97 10.80
N LEU A 332 7.90 -2.58 12.01
CA LEU A 332 6.67 -3.07 12.64
C LEU A 332 5.48 -2.30 12.07
N ASN A 333 4.72 -2.98 11.26
CA ASN A 333 3.49 -2.48 10.67
C ASN A 333 2.35 -2.63 11.68
N THR A 334 1.99 -1.53 12.34
CA THR A 334 0.98 -1.50 13.39
C THR A 334 0.30 -0.15 13.44
N VAL A 335 -0.96 -0.14 13.84
CA VAL A 335 -1.72 1.08 14.16
C VAL A 335 -1.63 1.45 15.66
N ASN A 336 -0.97 0.64 16.47
CA ASN A 336 -0.80 0.94 17.89
C ASN A 336 0.26 2.05 18.07
N PRO A 337 -0.07 3.17 18.71
CA PRO A 337 0.85 4.28 18.92
C PRO A 337 1.90 4.01 20.01
N ALA A 338 1.77 2.92 20.79
CA ALA A 338 2.72 2.59 21.84
C ALA A 338 4.09 2.25 21.27
N THR A 339 5.15 2.51 22.02
CA THR A 339 6.51 2.13 21.64
C THR A 339 6.67 0.62 21.71
N PRO A 340 7.01 -0.05 20.59
CA PRO A 340 7.19 -1.48 20.59
C PRO A 340 8.50 -1.90 21.25
N ILE A 341 8.53 -3.11 21.78
CA ILE A 341 9.73 -3.75 22.30
C ILE A 341 10.31 -4.64 21.19
N TRP A 342 11.61 -4.49 20.91
CA TRP A 342 12.32 -5.31 19.95
C TRP A 342 13.27 -6.28 20.63
N GLN A 343 13.26 -7.55 20.25
CA GLN A 343 14.08 -8.59 20.85
C GLN A 343 14.53 -9.62 19.82
N ILE A 344 15.71 -10.20 20.01
CA ILE A 344 16.15 -11.41 19.31
C ILE A 344 15.83 -12.62 20.17
N THR A 345 15.18 -13.62 19.58
CA THR A 345 14.94 -14.89 20.31
C THR A 345 16.25 -15.69 20.41
N PRO A 346 16.50 -16.39 21.52
CA PRO A 346 17.70 -17.23 21.64
C PRO A 346 17.78 -18.36 20.59
N PRO A 347 18.96 -18.70 20.10
CA PRO A 347 20.25 -18.06 20.39
C PRO A 347 20.35 -16.68 19.75
N ALA A 348 20.68 -15.65 20.54
CA ALA A 348 20.79 -14.27 20.08
C ALA A 348 22.08 -14.08 19.27
N VAL A 349 21.92 -13.89 17.96
CA VAL A 349 23.02 -13.62 17.02
C VAL A 349 22.80 -12.26 16.38
N GLY A 350 23.80 -11.37 16.43
CA GLY A 350 23.71 -10.00 15.92
C GLY A 350 23.19 -9.00 16.95
N GLN A 351 22.89 -7.79 16.50
CA GLN A 351 22.45 -6.68 17.33
C GLN A 351 21.20 -6.00 16.75
N LEU A 352 20.38 -5.41 17.62
CA LEU A 352 19.24 -4.58 17.24
C LEU A 352 19.51 -3.14 17.61
N VAL A 353 19.15 -2.22 16.71
CA VAL A 353 19.15 -0.78 16.94
C VAL A 353 17.72 -0.27 16.76
N PRO A 354 16.89 -0.29 17.85
CA PRO A 354 15.51 0.14 17.80
C PRO A 354 15.36 1.64 17.59
N ASN A 355 14.38 2.04 16.77
CA ASN A 355 13.96 3.42 16.57
C ASN A 355 12.42 3.46 16.39
N GLY A 356 11.69 3.41 17.49
CA GLY A 356 10.24 3.32 17.49
C GLY A 356 9.76 2.06 16.78
N ARG A 357 8.91 2.21 15.76
CA ARG A 357 8.44 1.08 14.94
C ARG A 357 9.47 0.55 13.92
N PHE A 358 10.58 1.24 13.77
CA PHE A 358 11.72 0.77 12.98
C PHE A 358 12.76 0.12 13.87
N CYS A 359 13.50 -0.81 13.31
CA CYS A 359 14.65 -1.42 13.97
C CYS A 359 15.66 -1.85 12.92
N ASP A 360 16.93 -1.52 13.10
CA ASP A 360 17.97 -2.04 12.23
C ASP A 360 18.58 -3.29 12.90
N TYR A 361 18.54 -4.42 12.18
CA TYR A 361 19.25 -5.63 12.57
C TYR A 361 20.64 -5.62 11.95
N ILE A 362 21.67 -5.72 12.78
CA ILE A 362 23.09 -5.77 12.37
C ILE A 362 23.56 -7.22 12.55
N PRO A 363 23.83 -7.95 11.44
CA PRO A 363 24.36 -9.30 11.51
C PRO A 363 25.76 -9.30 12.16
N GLN A 364 26.04 -10.35 12.90
CA GLN A 364 27.38 -10.55 13.48
C GLN A 364 28.39 -10.88 12.38
N ASP A 365 29.67 -10.54 12.59
CA ASP A 365 30.75 -10.84 11.66
C ASP A 365 30.97 -12.34 11.43
N GLU A 366 31.59 -12.71 10.29
CA GLU A 366 31.88 -14.10 9.88
C GLU A 366 32.81 -14.86 10.85
N GLY A 367 33.44 -14.20 11.80
CA GLY A 367 34.21 -14.84 12.88
C GLY A 367 35.51 -15.54 12.47
N GLY A 368 36.18 -15.07 11.43
CA GLY A 368 37.50 -15.59 11.03
C GLY A 368 37.46 -16.82 10.13
N VAL A 369 36.36 -16.98 9.37
CA VAL A 369 36.25 -18.03 8.35
C VAL A 369 37.35 -17.93 7.31
N ILE A 370 38.06 -19.00 7.08
CA ILE A 370 39.15 -19.08 6.08
C ILE A 370 38.58 -19.67 4.80
N TYR A 371 38.81 -18.99 3.69
CA TYR A 371 38.44 -19.45 2.36
C TYR A 371 39.65 -19.93 1.58
N GLU A 372 39.52 -21.09 0.95
CA GLU A 372 40.51 -21.63 0.01
C GLU A 372 39.83 -22.01 -1.30
N LYS A 373 40.62 -22.03 -2.36
CA LYS A 373 40.15 -22.45 -3.68
C LYS A 373 39.80 -23.93 -3.69
N ASN A 374 38.51 -24.21 -3.91
CA ASN A 374 38.03 -25.58 -4.03
C ASN A 374 38.31 -26.11 -5.45
N PRO A 375 39.06 -27.22 -5.58
CA PRO A 375 39.40 -27.77 -6.89
C PRO A 375 38.21 -28.29 -7.68
N LEU A 376 37.11 -28.69 -7.00
CA LEU A 376 35.88 -29.16 -7.67
C LEU A 376 35.13 -28.04 -8.38
N THR A 377 35.01 -26.89 -7.74
CA THR A 377 34.24 -25.76 -8.26
C THR A 377 35.11 -24.68 -8.87
N GLY A 378 36.42 -24.66 -8.59
CA GLY A 378 37.33 -23.58 -8.94
C GLY A 378 37.02 -22.24 -8.24
N LYS A 379 36.07 -22.23 -7.31
CA LYS A 379 35.67 -21.07 -6.51
C LYS A 379 36.20 -21.19 -5.08
N ASP A 380 36.30 -20.06 -4.38
CA ASP A 380 36.65 -20.06 -2.97
C ASP A 380 35.53 -20.67 -2.13
N ALA A 381 35.85 -21.61 -1.25
CA ALA A 381 34.96 -22.24 -0.31
C ALA A 381 35.52 -22.15 1.12
N ALA A 382 34.67 -22.04 2.10
CA ALA A 382 35.05 -21.99 3.50
C ALA A 382 35.60 -23.33 3.98
N LEU A 383 36.70 -23.29 4.72
CA LEU A 383 37.23 -24.48 5.40
C LEU A 383 36.38 -24.83 6.60
N ARG A 384 35.91 -26.08 6.69
CA ARG A 384 35.12 -26.57 7.85
C ARG A 384 35.81 -26.33 9.17
N THR A 385 37.12 -26.55 9.21
CA THR A 385 37.93 -26.41 10.43
C THR A 385 38.05 -24.97 10.93
N SER A 386 37.83 -23.98 10.08
CA SER A 386 37.82 -22.57 10.46
C SER A 386 36.46 -22.06 10.92
N MET A 387 35.42 -22.81 10.68
CA MET A 387 34.05 -22.40 11.05
C MET A 387 33.81 -22.67 12.53
N THR A 388 33.42 -21.65 13.25
CA THR A 388 33.01 -21.74 14.68
C THR A 388 31.49 -21.83 14.85
N ARG A 389 30.73 -21.73 13.73
CA ARG A 389 29.27 -21.77 13.68
C ARG A 389 28.79 -22.59 12.50
N ASP A 390 27.49 -22.90 12.50
CA ASP A 390 26.83 -23.45 11.31
C ASP A 390 26.91 -22.45 10.14
N PRO A 391 26.93 -22.93 8.88
CA PRO A 391 27.05 -22.05 7.71
C PRO A 391 25.85 -21.12 7.54
N VAL A 392 24.73 -21.44 8.17
CA VAL A 392 23.48 -20.64 8.16
C VAL A 392 22.90 -20.60 9.55
N ASP A 393 22.71 -19.42 10.09
CA ASP A 393 21.95 -19.19 11.32
C ASP A 393 20.56 -18.66 11.00
N ILE A 394 19.56 -19.11 11.78
CA ILE A 394 18.22 -18.57 11.74
C ILE A 394 18.01 -17.66 12.95
N VAL A 395 17.86 -16.37 12.67
CA VAL A 395 17.63 -15.35 13.70
C VAL A 395 16.19 -14.90 13.64
N ARG A 396 15.42 -15.19 14.68
CA ARG A 396 14.04 -14.72 14.81
C ARG A 396 14.04 -13.42 15.62
N ILE A 397 13.54 -12.39 15.01
CA ILE A 397 13.36 -11.09 15.63
C ILE A 397 11.90 -10.92 15.95
N LEU A 398 11.60 -10.62 17.20
CA LEU A 398 10.25 -10.32 17.63
C LEU A 398 10.10 -8.85 17.95
N SER A 399 8.95 -8.32 17.66
CA SER A 399 8.50 -7.03 18.15
C SER A 399 7.03 -7.09 18.48
N GLY A 400 6.60 -6.27 19.39
CA GLY A 400 5.20 -6.21 19.78
C GLY A 400 4.97 -5.44 21.06
N PHE A 401 3.73 -5.49 21.51
CA PHE A 401 3.24 -4.93 22.73
C PHE A 401 2.99 -6.10 23.69
N ALA A 402 3.34 -6.03 24.92
CA ALA A 402 3.41 -7.03 26.00
C ALA A 402 2.69 -8.41 25.84
N LEU A 403 1.66 -8.54 25.00
CA LEU A 403 0.84 -9.75 24.86
C LEU A 403 0.80 -10.39 23.47
N LEU A 404 1.26 -9.72 22.43
CA LEU A 404 1.18 -10.19 21.03
C LEU A 404 2.49 -9.96 20.29
N PRO A 405 3.42 -10.91 20.31
CA PRO A 405 4.67 -10.81 19.57
C PRO A 405 4.45 -11.11 18.08
N TYR A 406 5.06 -10.29 17.23
CA TYR A 406 5.17 -10.51 15.79
C TYR A 406 6.61 -10.86 15.45
N PHE A 407 6.82 -11.60 14.37
CA PHE A 407 8.12 -12.18 14.07
C PHE A 407 8.57 -11.82 12.65
N SER A 408 9.86 -11.56 12.51
CA SER A 408 10.63 -11.58 11.28
C SER A 408 11.74 -12.61 11.38
N THR A 409 12.16 -13.17 10.27
CA THR A 409 13.22 -14.17 10.23
C THR A 409 14.38 -13.69 9.36
N MET A 410 15.58 -13.59 9.94
CA MET A 410 16.81 -13.37 9.20
C MET A 410 17.52 -14.69 9.01
N VAL A 411 17.85 -14.99 7.76
CA VAL A 411 18.69 -16.13 7.36
C VAL A 411 20.10 -15.61 7.19
N VAL A 412 20.93 -15.79 8.21
CA VAL A 412 22.29 -15.22 8.25
C VAL A 412 23.26 -16.23 7.64
N LEU A 413 23.93 -15.85 6.57
CA LEU A 413 24.96 -16.64 5.92
C LEU A 413 26.31 -16.39 6.60
N ASN A 414 26.80 -17.34 7.37
CA ASN A 414 28.13 -17.29 8.01
C ASN A 414 29.26 -17.75 7.07
N ALA A 415 28.91 -18.30 5.92
CA ALA A 415 29.83 -18.62 4.83
C ALA A 415 29.12 -18.44 3.49
N ARG A 416 29.90 -18.33 2.41
CA ARG A 416 29.37 -18.21 1.05
C ARG A 416 28.82 -19.54 0.54
N PRO A 417 27.57 -19.62 0.07
CA PRO A 417 27.05 -20.81 -0.60
C PRO A 417 27.90 -21.14 -1.85
N THR A 418 28.20 -22.42 -2.03
CA THR A 418 28.98 -22.92 -3.18
C THR A 418 28.13 -23.69 -4.17
N HIS A 419 26.95 -24.10 -3.72
CA HIS A 419 25.97 -24.88 -4.44
C HIS A 419 24.68 -24.08 -4.61
N TYR A 420 23.78 -24.60 -5.43
CA TYR A 420 22.46 -24.01 -5.66
C TYR A 420 21.44 -25.12 -5.94
N PHE A 421 20.14 -24.75 -5.94
CA PHE A 421 19.08 -25.71 -6.20
C PHE A 421 18.55 -25.58 -7.62
N LYS A 422 18.33 -26.71 -8.26
CA LYS A 422 17.41 -26.88 -9.38
C LYS A 422 16.05 -27.23 -8.80
N LEU A 423 15.00 -26.57 -9.30
CA LEU A 423 13.64 -26.74 -8.81
C LEU A 423 12.75 -27.34 -9.88
N ALA A 424 11.86 -28.24 -9.47
CA ALA A 424 10.79 -28.77 -10.29
C ALA A 424 9.50 -28.91 -9.49
N ALA A 425 8.37 -28.54 -10.06
CA ALA A 425 7.07 -28.78 -9.45
C ALA A 425 6.63 -30.23 -9.68
N VAL A 426 6.24 -30.92 -8.59
CA VAL A 426 5.71 -32.29 -8.62
C VAL A 426 4.33 -32.27 -7.95
N GLY A 427 3.31 -31.98 -8.73
CA GLY A 427 1.98 -31.70 -8.18
C GLY A 427 2.03 -30.48 -7.25
N VAL A 428 1.56 -30.65 -6.02
CA VAL A 428 1.59 -29.61 -4.98
C VAL A 428 2.93 -29.51 -4.24
N LYS A 429 3.88 -30.39 -4.55
CA LYS A 429 5.19 -30.49 -3.91
C LYS A 429 6.27 -29.88 -4.77
N LEU A 430 7.40 -29.51 -4.14
CA LEU A 430 8.56 -28.96 -4.80
C LEU A 430 9.73 -29.94 -4.72
N GLN A 431 10.26 -30.38 -5.86
CA GLN A 431 11.49 -31.15 -5.93
C GLN A 431 12.69 -30.20 -5.95
N LEU A 432 13.59 -30.39 -5.00
CA LEU A 432 14.88 -29.72 -4.92
C LEU A 432 15.97 -30.71 -5.34
N THR A 433 16.84 -30.29 -6.26
CA THR A 433 18.02 -31.04 -6.64
C THR A 433 19.25 -30.17 -6.36
N LEU A 434 20.15 -30.62 -5.50
CA LEU A 434 21.37 -29.90 -5.18
C LEU A 434 22.36 -30.06 -6.34
N VAL A 435 22.87 -28.94 -6.85
CA VAL A 435 23.80 -28.89 -7.97
C VAL A 435 24.92 -27.88 -7.70
N TYR A 436 26.03 -28.02 -8.42
CA TYR A 436 27.14 -27.08 -8.42
C TYR A 436 27.78 -26.99 -9.80
N GLU A 437 28.48 -25.87 -10.08
CA GLU A 437 29.28 -25.73 -11.30
C GLU A 437 30.63 -26.41 -11.07
N LYS A 438 30.85 -27.53 -11.72
CA LYS A 438 32.13 -28.23 -11.68
C LYS A 438 33.09 -27.56 -12.66
N TRP A 439 34.30 -27.30 -12.17
CA TRP A 439 35.32 -26.64 -12.99
C TRP A 439 35.61 -27.39 -14.29
N GLY A 440 35.40 -26.73 -15.42
CA GLY A 440 35.62 -27.27 -16.77
C GLY A 440 34.56 -28.28 -17.26
N GLU A 441 33.63 -28.72 -16.42
CA GLU A 441 32.61 -29.73 -16.79
C GLU A 441 31.17 -29.17 -16.77
N GLY A 442 30.95 -28.03 -16.12
CA GLY A 442 29.62 -27.40 -16.02
C GLY A 442 28.78 -27.94 -14.86
N GLU A 443 27.46 -27.77 -14.98
CA GLU A 443 26.51 -28.13 -13.94
C GLU A 443 26.53 -29.63 -13.62
N THR A 444 26.75 -29.97 -12.35
CA THR A 444 26.86 -31.33 -11.83
C THR A 444 25.89 -31.53 -10.68
N VAL A 445 25.16 -32.62 -10.70
CA VAL A 445 24.24 -33.01 -9.63
C VAL A 445 25.01 -33.69 -8.50
N VAL A 446 24.74 -33.30 -7.26
CA VAL A 446 25.30 -33.97 -6.08
C VAL A 446 24.55 -35.28 -5.86
N PRO A 447 25.26 -36.44 -5.72
CA PRO A 447 24.63 -37.72 -5.41
C PRO A 447 23.78 -37.63 -4.11
N PRO A 448 22.55 -38.16 -4.09
CA PRO A 448 21.63 -38.03 -2.95
C PRO A 448 22.22 -38.53 -1.62
N GLU A 449 23.04 -39.55 -1.62
CA GLU A 449 23.69 -40.14 -0.46
C GLU A 449 24.75 -39.21 0.17
N LEU A 450 25.25 -38.24 -0.58
CA LEU A 450 26.19 -37.23 -0.13
C LEU A 450 25.53 -35.93 0.37
N ILE A 451 24.19 -35.89 0.36
CA ILE A 451 23.45 -34.69 0.77
C ILE A 451 22.90 -34.86 2.18
N GLU A 452 23.15 -33.88 3.02
CA GLU A 452 22.45 -33.71 4.30
C GLU A 452 21.42 -32.59 4.13
N TRP A 453 20.15 -32.95 4.31
CA TRP A 453 19.02 -32.02 4.20
C TRP A 453 18.57 -31.49 5.56
N LYS A 454 18.31 -30.17 5.65
CA LYS A 454 17.77 -29.53 6.85
C LYS A 454 16.65 -28.57 6.50
N VAL A 455 15.56 -28.61 7.25
CA VAL A 455 14.58 -27.50 7.29
C VAL A 455 14.98 -26.62 8.47
N LEU A 456 15.50 -25.44 8.20
CA LEU A 456 16.03 -24.53 9.22
C LEU A 456 14.94 -23.68 9.87
N ALA A 457 13.91 -23.31 9.09
CA ALA A 457 12.75 -22.57 9.57
C ALA A 457 11.50 -22.97 8.77
N GLY A 458 10.34 -22.77 9.38
CA GLY A 458 9.06 -23.17 8.81
C GLY A 458 8.57 -24.53 9.34
N ASP A 459 7.44 -25.00 8.79
CA ASP A 459 6.77 -26.25 9.20
C ASP A 459 6.64 -27.25 8.03
N GLY A 460 7.41 -27.05 6.97
CA GLY A 460 7.47 -27.95 5.83
C GLY A 460 8.21 -29.26 6.15
N ASN A 461 7.88 -30.30 5.41
CA ASN A 461 8.56 -31.60 5.48
C ASN A 461 9.40 -31.84 4.22
N LEU A 462 10.61 -32.35 4.42
CA LEU A 462 11.57 -32.61 3.34
C LEU A 462 12.08 -34.05 3.39
N SER A 463 11.92 -34.76 2.29
CA SER A 463 12.40 -36.15 2.16
C SER A 463 13.07 -36.33 0.80
N ASN A 464 14.36 -36.67 0.79
CA ASN A 464 15.16 -36.83 -0.45
C ASN A 464 15.00 -35.72 -1.47
N GLY A 465 15.01 -34.46 -0.99
CA GLY A 465 14.82 -33.26 -1.83
C GLY A 465 13.37 -32.97 -2.22
N LEU A 466 12.42 -33.83 -1.90
CA LEU A 466 11.00 -33.56 -2.13
C LEU A 466 10.42 -32.81 -0.94
N PHE A 467 10.09 -31.55 -1.14
CA PHE A 467 9.53 -30.67 -0.13
C PHE A 467 8.00 -30.60 -0.21
N THR A 468 7.37 -30.69 0.93
CA THR A 468 5.92 -30.49 1.11
C THR A 468 5.73 -29.35 2.11
N SER A 469 4.98 -28.32 1.75
CA SER A 469 4.72 -27.20 2.67
C SER A 469 3.86 -27.63 3.86
N GLY A 470 4.12 -27.02 5.01
CA GLY A 470 3.19 -27.05 6.13
C GLY A 470 2.00 -26.11 5.91
N THR A 471 1.18 -25.96 6.92
CA THR A 471 -0.05 -25.15 6.89
C THR A 471 -0.01 -23.93 7.81
N THR A 472 0.97 -23.85 8.69
CA THR A 472 1.05 -22.82 9.74
C THR A 472 1.94 -21.66 9.33
N ASN A 473 3.08 -21.93 8.69
CA ASN A 473 4.03 -20.90 8.28
C ASN A 473 3.84 -20.50 6.83
N ARG A 474 4.12 -19.22 6.53
CA ARG A 474 3.99 -18.65 5.19
C ARG A 474 5.19 -18.98 4.28
N PHE A 475 6.27 -19.50 4.84
CA PHE A 475 7.49 -19.87 4.13
C PHE A 475 8.22 -20.96 4.90
N SER A 476 9.20 -21.57 4.24
CA SER A 476 10.19 -22.44 4.88
C SER A 476 11.59 -22.08 4.37
N VAL A 477 12.61 -22.32 5.21
CA VAL A 477 14.02 -22.18 4.84
C VAL A 477 14.62 -23.57 4.80
N VAL A 478 15.15 -23.96 3.65
CA VAL A 478 15.77 -25.27 3.44
C VAL A 478 17.24 -25.09 3.13
N GLN A 479 18.05 -25.90 3.79
CA GLN A 479 19.50 -26.03 3.56
C GLN A 479 19.80 -27.45 3.06
N ALA A 480 20.74 -27.56 2.14
CA ALA A 480 21.38 -28.78 1.76
C ALA A 480 22.90 -28.66 1.89
N ILE A 481 23.53 -29.59 2.57
CA ILE A 481 24.97 -29.62 2.75
C ILE A 481 25.51 -30.83 1.96
N HIS A 482 26.42 -30.56 1.03
CA HIS A 482 27.21 -31.60 0.39
C HIS A 482 28.29 -32.06 1.38
N ARG A 483 28.31 -33.36 1.72
CA ARG A 483 29.25 -33.93 2.68
C ARG A 483 30.65 -33.95 2.08
N ASP A 484 31.52 -33.16 2.67
CA ASP A 484 32.95 -33.04 2.34
C ASP A 484 33.73 -32.81 3.63
N GLU A 485 34.89 -33.44 3.76
CA GLU A 485 35.67 -33.38 5.00
C GLU A 485 36.40 -32.04 5.16
N LYS A 486 36.79 -31.39 4.05
CA LYS A 486 37.63 -30.21 4.07
C LYS A 486 36.81 -28.94 3.93
N TRP A 487 35.89 -28.85 2.94
CA TRP A 487 35.19 -27.65 2.61
C TRP A 487 33.74 -27.65 3.08
N MET A 488 33.26 -26.48 3.50
CA MET A 488 31.83 -26.27 3.73
C MET A 488 31.16 -25.98 2.38
N GLN A 489 30.46 -26.98 1.87
CA GLN A 489 29.77 -26.92 0.59
C GLN A 489 28.27 -27.04 0.85
N PHE A 490 27.52 -25.98 0.54
CA PHE A 490 26.08 -25.95 0.85
C PHE A 490 25.31 -25.02 -0.08
N ALA A 491 24.00 -25.17 -0.06
CA ALA A 491 23.03 -24.24 -0.57
C ALA A 491 21.95 -23.96 0.47
N VAL A 492 21.33 -22.81 0.41
CA VAL A 492 20.15 -22.44 1.21
C VAL A 492 19.13 -21.74 0.33
N ILE A 493 17.86 -21.96 0.58
CA ILE A 493 16.76 -21.36 -0.19
C ILE A 493 15.58 -21.03 0.71
N ILE A 494 14.94 -19.89 0.46
CA ILE A 494 13.63 -19.57 0.99
C ILE A 494 12.58 -20.14 0.05
N ILE A 495 11.68 -20.97 0.57
CA ILE A 495 10.57 -21.56 -0.16
C ILE A 495 9.29 -20.84 0.25
N PRO A 496 8.65 -20.05 -0.63
CA PRO A 496 7.50 -19.20 -0.31
C PRO A 496 6.18 -20.00 -0.34
N MET A 497 6.17 -21.23 0.10
CA MET A 497 4.98 -22.06 0.17
C MET A 497 4.42 -22.07 1.60
N PRO A 498 3.09 -21.88 1.77
CA PRO A 498 2.01 -21.96 0.78
C PRO A 498 1.62 -20.62 0.11
N LEU A 499 2.35 -19.51 0.27
CA LEU A 499 2.03 -18.24 -0.39
C LEU A 499 2.00 -18.35 -1.92
N LEU A 500 2.88 -19.19 -2.48
CA LEU A 500 2.89 -19.59 -3.88
C LEU A 500 2.70 -21.10 -3.99
N THR A 501 2.13 -21.54 -5.08
CA THR A 501 2.19 -22.95 -5.48
C THR A 501 3.61 -23.31 -5.93
N ALA A 502 3.95 -24.58 -5.92
CA ALA A 502 5.24 -25.06 -6.41
C ALA A 502 5.48 -24.65 -7.89
N ALA A 503 4.44 -24.73 -8.72
CA ALA A 503 4.52 -24.35 -10.13
C ALA A 503 4.77 -22.85 -10.32
N GLU A 504 4.07 -21.98 -9.57
CA GLU A 504 4.28 -20.54 -9.62
C GLU A 504 5.70 -20.17 -9.17
N PHE A 505 6.18 -20.75 -8.07
CA PHE A 505 7.52 -20.49 -7.58
C PHE A 505 8.60 -20.85 -8.62
N VAL A 506 8.49 -22.05 -9.22
CA VAL A 506 9.41 -22.50 -10.29
C VAL A 506 9.33 -21.56 -11.49
N ALA A 507 8.14 -21.17 -11.91
CA ALA A 507 7.96 -20.24 -13.03
C ALA A 507 8.58 -18.86 -12.74
N MET A 508 8.31 -18.26 -11.57
CA MET A 508 8.87 -16.96 -11.17
C MET A 508 10.39 -16.98 -11.10
N ARG A 509 10.99 -18.07 -10.60
CA ARG A 509 12.44 -18.20 -10.48
C ARG A 509 13.17 -18.29 -11.82
N ASN A 510 12.51 -18.86 -12.82
CA ASN A 510 13.10 -19.10 -14.14
C ASN A 510 12.83 -17.99 -15.14
N GLY A 511 11.83 -17.17 -14.93
CA GLY A 511 11.26 -16.31 -15.97
C GLY A 511 11.02 -14.85 -15.57
N GLY A 512 11.69 -14.36 -14.54
CA GLY A 512 11.60 -12.94 -14.23
C GLY A 512 12.12 -12.02 -15.33
#